data_64e11c879d23c6ff71be140ed348b215
#
_entry.id   64e11c879d23c6ff71be140ed348b215
#
_cell.length_a   1.000
_cell.length_b   1.000
_cell.length_c   1.000
_cell.angle_alpha   90.00
_cell.angle_beta   90.00
_cell.angle_gamma   90.00
#
_symmetry.space_group_name_H-M   'P 1'
#
loop_
_entity.id
_entity.type
_entity.pdbx_description
1 polymer ?
#
loop_
_entity_poly.entity_id
_entity_poly.type
_entity_poly.pdbx_seq_one_letter_code
_entity_poly.pdbx_strand_id
1 'polypeptide(L)'
;MWNGRSVSVVLGTYAERDSIYDVIQGFLATGVVDEVVVVNNNAEPGTEEEVGRTEARQVFEPKQGYGHSYQRGMAEATGDLIVLAEPDGTFLPRDIVKLLTYSDDCDAVFGTRTTREMIWDGANMGFFLKWGNWAVAKLVEVLFNTSHLSDVGCTYRLLTRETYNRIKHRFSVGSSHFGPELMLLIITSGARVVEVPVNYLPRVGVSSVTGDIRKAVILGLQMIWFITRYWARSLGRRSGPAVPRAAE
;
A
#
# COMPACT_ATOMS: atom_id res chain seq x y z
N MET A 1 5.55 2.94 18.90
CA MET A 1 6.96 2.94 18.41
C MET A 1 7.48 1.53 18.19
N TRP A 2 8.27 1.32 17.17
CA TRP A 2 8.90 0.04 16.84
C TRP A 2 10.43 0.17 16.88
N ASN A 3 11.07 -0.49 17.83
CA ASN A 3 12.54 -0.46 18.01
C ASN A 3 13.14 0.98 17.98
N GLY A 4 12.48 1.92 18.68
CA GLY A 4 12.89 3.32 18.73
C GLY A 4 12.49 4.18 17.54
N ARG A 5 11.83 3.61 16.51
CA ARG A 5 11.32 4.32 15.34
C ARG A 5 9.83 4.60 15.50
N SER A 6 9.41 5.79 15.13
CA SER A 6 7.99 6.17 15.12
C SER A 6 7.26 5.58 13.91
N VAL A 7 5.98 5.19 14.11
CA VAL A 7 5.14 4.50 13.11
C VAL A 7 3.91 5.32 12.80
N SER A 8 3.76 5.77 11.56
CA SER A 8 2.55 6.40 11.04
C SER A 8 1.78 5.42 10.14
N VAL A 9 0.48 5.29 10.39
CA VAL A 9 -0.45 4.59 9.48
C VAL A 9 -1.21 5.61 8.66
N VAL A 10 -1.26 5.43 7.35
CA VAL A 10 -2.00 6.28 6.40
C VAL A 10 -3.20 5.51 5.89
N LEU A 11 -4.38 6.07 6.07
CA LEU A 11 -5.67 5.56 5.62
C LEU A 11 -6.32 6.56 4.67
N GLY A 12 -6.52 6.18 3.41
CA GLY A 12 -7.28 6.99 2.45
C GLY A 12 -8.74 6.57 2.46
N THR A 13 -9.68 7.51 2.66
CA THR A 13 -11.11 7.18 2.73
C THR A 13 -11.94 7.91 1.68
N TYR A 14 -12.95 7.17 1.17
CA TYR A 14 -13.98 7.63 0.25
C TYR A 14 -15.37 7.10 0.60
N ALA A 15 -15.54 5.80 0.80
CA ALA A 15 -16.83 5.12 1.06
C ALA A 15 -16.68 4.07 2.16
N GLU A 16 -15.98 4.40 3.23
CA GLU A 16 -15.63 3.49 4.32
C GLU A 16 -16.09 4.03 5.69
N ARG A 17 -17.17 4.83 5.73
CA ARG A 17 -17.75 5.38 6.98
C ARG A 17 -18.01 4.29 8.02
N ASP A 18 -18.60 3.17 7.58
CA ASP A 18 -19.09 2.14 8.49
C ASP A 18 -17.96 1.25 9.07
N SER A 19 -16.73 1.39 8.59
CA SER A 19 -15.58 0.59 9.04
C SER A 19 -14.42 1.43 9.59
N ILE A 20 -14.34 2.70 9.22
CA ILE A 20 -13.14 3.52 9.48
C ILE A 20 -12.85 3.68 10.99
N TYR A 21 -13.88 3.84 11.82
CA TYR A 21 -13.72 3.95 13.27
C TYR A 21 -13.02 2.70 13.85
N ASP A 22 -13.55 1.51 13.54
CA ASP A 22 -13.02 0.25 14.05
C ASP A 22 -11.60 -0.03 13.53
N VAL A 23 -11.32 0.31 12.28
CA VAL A 23 -9.97 0.15 11.70
C VAL A 23 -8.97 1.07 12.39
N ILE A 24 -9.30 2.34 12.63
CA ILE A 24 -8.44 3.27 13.36
C ILE A 24 -8.16 2.74 14.77
N GLN A 25 -9.22 2.39 15.52
CA GLN A 25 -9.09 1.86 16.87
C GLN A 25 -8.27 0.57 16.89
N GLY A 26 -8.46 -0.30 15.89
CA GLY A 26 -7.68 -1.51 15.76
C GLY A 26 -6.17 -1.25 15.55
N PHE A 27 -5.78 -0.23 14.79
CA PHE A 27 -4.37 0.15 14.64
C PHE A 27 -3.81 0.74 15.94
N LEU A 28 -4.53 1.66 16.58
CA LEU A 28 -4.11 2.26 17.85
C LEU A 28 -3.97 1.20 18.96
N ALA A 29 -4.89 0.25 19.02
CA ALA A 29 -4.88 -0.84 20.00
C ALA A 29 -3.68 -1.80 19.86
N THR A 30 -2.96 -1.78 18.73
CA THR A 30 -1.73 -2.58 18.58
C THR A 30 -0.61 -2.12 19.51
N GLY A 31 -0.63 -0.89 20.00
CA GLY A 31 0.39 -0.28 20.84
C GLY A 31 1.72 0.03 20.15
N VAL A 32 1.85 -0.25 18.85
CA VAL A 32 3.06 0.02 18.05
C VAL A 32 2.91 1.22 17.12
N VAL A 33 1.67 1.69 16.91
CA VAL A 33 1.35 2.85 16.06
C VAL A 33 1.39 4.12 16.91
N ASP A 34 2.10 5.13 16.42
CA ASP A 34 2.24 6.43 17.08
C ASP A 34 1.30 7.48 16.48
N GLU A 35 0.97 7.34 15.20
CA GLU A 35 0.12 8.27 14.46
C GLU A 35 -0.75 7.53 13.45
N VAL A 36 -2.04 7.91 13.37
CA VAL A 36 -2.92 7.53 12.26
C VAL A 36 -3.32 8.79 11.51
N VAL A 37 -2.99 8.86 10.23
CA VAL A 37 -3.37 9.95 9.32
C VAL A 37 -4.47 9.46 8.41
N VAL A 38 -5.66 10.01 8.56
CA VAL A 38 -6.80 9.74 7.68
C VAL A 38 -6.90 10.82 6.62
N VAL A 39 -6.89 10.41 5.35
CA VAL A 39 -7.05 11.33 4.24
C VAL A 39 -8.48 11.25 3.72
N ASN A 40 -9.27 12.28 4.04
CA ASN A 40 -10.58 12.48 3.45
C ASN A 40 -10.41 12.89 1.97
N ASN A 41 -10.78 12.00 1.06
CA ASN A 41 -10.70 12.24 -0.39
C ASN A 41 -12.10 12.33 -0.99
N ASN A 42 -12.87 13.34 -0.56
CA ASN A 42 -14.30 13.52 -0.82
C ASN A 42 -15.11 12.32 -0.29
N ALA A 43 -14.88 11.99 0.97
CA ALA A 43 -15.52 10.87 1.64
C ALA A 43 -17.03 11.08 1.78
N GLU A 44 -17.77 9.98 1.87
CA GLU A 44 -19.21 10.01 2.10
C GLU A 44 -19.58 10.73 3.39
N PRO A 45 -20.78 11.35 3.46
CA PRO A 45 -21.23 12.07 4.66
C PRO A 45 -21.22 11.19 5.91
N GLY A 46 -20.79 11.73 7.02
CA GLY A 46 -20.68 11.02 8.29
C GLY A 46 -19.30 10.40 8.55
N THR A 47 -18.43 10.32 7.52
CA THR A 47 -17.07 9.78 7.71
C THR A 47 -16.22 10.67 8.60
N GLU A 48 -16.34 12.00 8.48
CA GLU A 48 -15.58 12.95 9.31
C GLU A 48 -15.93 12.84 10.78
N GLU A 49 -17.20 12.63 11.08
CA GLU A 49 -17.70 12.42 12.43
C GLU A 49 -17.14 11.13 13.03
N GLU A 50 -17.10 10.04 12.27
CA GLU A 50 -16.55 8.77 12.76
C GLU A 50 -15.03 8.88 13.02
N VAL A 51 -14.29 9.55 12.17
CA VAL A 51 -12.86 9.85 12.40
C VAL A 51 -12.67 10.74 13.60
N GLY A 52 -13.52 11.78 13.77
CA GLY A 52 -13.48 12.73 14.88
C GLY A 52 -13.71 12.11 16.27
N ARG A 53 -14.23 10.88 16.34
CA ARG A 53 -14.39 10.09 17.58
C ARG A 53 -13.10 9.37 18.00
N THR A 54 -12.05 9.46 17.19
CA THR A 54 -10.77 8.77 17.38
C THR A 54 -9.63 9.76 17.62
N GLU A 55 -8.44 9.26 17.93
CA GLU A 55 -7.22 10.06 18.05
C GLU A 55 -6.53 10.28 16.67
N ALA A 56 -7.13 9.83 15.58
CA ALA A 56 -6.56 9.99 14.25
C ALA A 56 -6.57 11.45 13.79
N ARG A 57 -5.51 11.86 13.13
CA ARG A 57 -5.43 13.16 12.49
C ARG A 57 -6.02 13.11 11.10
N GLN A 58 -7.04 13.90 10.84
CA GLN A 58 -7.69 13.98 9.54
C GLN A 58 -7.09 15.11 8.70
N VAL A 59 -6.88 14.84 7.40
CA VAL A 59 -6.48 15.81 6.38
C VAL A 59 -7.38 15.67 5.15
N PHE A 60 -7.57 16.77 4.43
CA PHE A 60 -8.41 16.78 3.23
C PHE A 60 -7.54 16.83 1.95
N GLU A 61 -7.88 15.97 0.98
CA GLU A 61 -7.29 15.98 -0.36
C GLU A 61 -8.40 16.23 -1.40
N PRO A 62 -8.45 17.44 -2.01
CA PRO A 62 -9.52 17.79 -2.92
C PRO A 62 -9.47 17.06 -4.27
N LYS A 63 -8.28 16.63 -4.69
CA LYS A 63 -8.14 15.88 -5.94
C LYS A 63 -8.59 14.45 -5.74
N GLN A 64 -9.75 14.12 -6.34
CA GLN A 64 -10.27 12.75 -6.26
C GLN A 64 -9.29 11.73 -6.84
N GLY A 65 -9.01 10.68 -6.10
CA GLY A 65 -8.22 9.55 -6.58
C GLY A 65 -7.40 8.85 -5.51
N TYR A 66 -7.39 7.53 -5.59
CA TYR A 66 -6.65 6.65 -4.68
C TYR A 66 -5.17 7.09 -4.52
N GLY A 67 -4.47 7.36 -5.64
CA GLY A 67 -3.09 7.80 -5.59
C GLY A 67 -2.93 9.17 -4.93
N HIS A 68 -3.81 10.12 -5.21
CA HIS A 68 -3.76 11.45 -4.58
C HIS A 68 -3.93 11.35 -3.07
N SER A 69 -4.86 10.52 -2.61
CA SER A 69 -5.10 10.29 -1.19
C SER A 69 -3.84 9.76 -0.48
N TYR A 70 -3.22 8.68 -1.00
CA TYR A 70 -2.02 8.13 -0.36
C TYR A 70 -0.79 9.04 -0.48
N GLN A 71 -0.62 9.77 -1.58
CA GLN A 71 0.45 10.76 -1.71
C GLN A 71 0.32 11.86 -0.66
N ARG A 72 -0.91 12.37 -0.45
CA ARG A 72 -1.19 13.37 0.58
C ARG A 72 -0.90 12.79 1.97
N GLY A 73 -1.40 11.61 2.28
CA GLY A 73 -1.21 10.99 3.58
C GLY A 73 0.26 10.72 3.91
N MET A 74 1.04 10.22 2.96
CA MET A 74 2.49 10.02 3.13
C MET A 74 3.24 11.35 3.33
N ALA A 75 2.79 12.44 2.71
CA ALA A 75 3.38 13.76 2.89
C ALA A 75 3.09 14.34 4.27
N GLU A 76 1.92 14.05 4.81
CA GLU A 76 1.48 14.51 6.14
C GLU A 76 2.01 13.63 7.28
N ALA A 77 2.22 12.34 7.04
CA ALA A 77 2.75 11.42 8.05
C ALA A 77 4.10 11.91 8.59
N THR A 78 4.32 11.76 9.90
CA THR A 78 5.54 12.25 10.59
C THR A 78 6.50 11.14 11.00
N GLY A 79 6.03 9.90 11.07
CA GLY A 79 6.78 8.74 11.53
C GLY A 79 7.97 8.35 10.66
N ASP A 80 8.93 7.66 11.26
CA ASP A 80 10.10 7.08 10.58
C ASP A 80 9.71 5.93 9.66
N LEU A 81 8.66 5.21 10.04
CA LEU A 81 8.03 4.12 9.28
C LEU A 81 6.63 4.57 8.86
N ILE A 82 6.34 4.48 7.57
CA ILE A 82 5.04 4.84 6.99
C ILE A 82 4.37 3.56 6.53
N VAL A 83 3.19 3.28 7.08
CA VAL A 83 2.37 2.13 6.71
C VAL A 83 1.14 2.61 5.97
N LEU A 84 0.88 2.06 4.80
CA LEU A 84 -0.33 2.30 4.01
C LEU A 84 -1.29 1.14 4.23
N ALA A 85 -2.55 1.43 4.51
CA ALA A 85 -3.63 0.44 4.62
C ALA A 85 -4.96 1.02 4.13
N GLU A 86 -5.94 0.14 3.86
CA GLU A 86 -7.30 0.54 3.51
C GLU A 86 -8.19 0.51 4.76
N PRO A 87 -9.10 1.50 4.94
CA PRO A 87 -9.98 1.56 6.10
C PRO A 87 -11.27 0.73 5.94
N ASP A 88 -11.32 -0.23 5.01
CA ASP A 88 -12.48 -1.02 4.62
C ASP A 88 -12.63 -2.35 5.39
N GLY A 89 -11.79 -2.57 6.40
CA GLY A 89 -11.80 -3.77 7.22
C GLY A 89 -11.18 -5.01 6.56
N THR A 90 -10.66 -4.91 5.34
CA THR A 90 -10.06 -6.07 4.64
C THR A 90 -8.72 -6.52 5.21
N PHE A 91 -8.02 -5.64 5.95
CA PHE A 91 -6.75 -5.97 6.60
C PHE A 91 -6.89 -6.01 8.11
N LEU A 92 -6.28 -7.00 8.76
CA LEU A 92 -6.18 -7.03 10.21
C LEU A 92 -5.13 -6.02 10.69
N PRO A 93 -5.49 -5.04 11.54
CA PRO A 93 -4.52 -4.08 12.08
C PRO A 93 -3.31 -4.73 12.76
N ARG A 94 -3.51 -5.85 13.46
CA ARG A 94 -2.43 -6.60 14.13
C ARG A 94 -1.35 -7.13 13.16
N ASP A 95 -1.66 -7.28 11.88
CA ASP A 95 -0.69 -7.73 10.87
C ASP A 95 0.38 -6.66 10.57
N ILE A 96 0.21 -5.44 11.08
CA ILE A 96 1.25 -4.41 11.04
C ILE A 96 2.56 -4.91 11.64
N VAL A 97 2.51 -5.74 12.68
CA VAL A 97 3.68 -6.34 13.32
C VAL A 97 4.49 -7.18 12.35
N LYS A 98 3.83 -7.88 11.40
CA LYS A 98 4.53 -8.64 10.35
C LYS A 98 5.37 -7.72 9.47
N LEU A 99 4.82 -6.57 9.07
CA LEU A 99 5.54 -5.60 8.24
C LEU A 99 6.68 -4.95 9.04
N LEU A 100 6.40 -4.57 10.28
CA LEU A 100 7.37 -3.93 11.17
C LEU A 100 8.57 -4.84 11.46
N THR A 101 8.36 -6.13 11.66
CA THR A 101 9.44 -7.10 11.91
C THR A 101 10.47 -7.09 10.78
N TYR A 102 10.03 -7.04 9.54
CA TYR A 102 10.96 -7.01 8.40
C TYR A 102 11.53 -5.61 8.11
N SER A 103 11.01 -4.56 8.73
CA SER A 103 11.53 -3.20 8.56
C SER A 103 12.89 -3.00 9.21
N ASP A 104 13.34 -3.93 10.05
CA ASP A 104 14.70 -3.89 10.65
C ASP A 104 15.76 -4.23 9.61
N ASP A 105 15.42 -5.06 8.61
CA ASP A 105 16.33 -5.53 7.56
C ASP A 105 16.04 -4.94 6.19
N CYS A 106 14.82 -4.42 5.97
CA CYS A 106 14.34 -3.96 4.67
C CYS A 106 13.86 -2.52 4.72
N ASP A 107 14.07 -1.81 3.61
CA ASP A 107 13.66 -0.40 3.46
C ASP A 107 12.17 -0.26 3.09
N ALA A 108 11.57 -1.35 2.56
CA ALA A 108 10.13 -1.45 2.34
C ALA A 108 9.65 -2.91 2.44
N VAL A 109 8.42 -3.08 2.91
CA VAL A 109 7.75 -4.37 3.08
C VAL A 109 6.40 -4.32 2.39
N PHE A 110 6.17 -5.24 1.46
CA PHE A 110 4.89 -5.35 0.74
C PHE A 110 4.07 -6.49 1.34
N GLY A 111 2.79 -6.21 1.66
CA GLY A 111 1.85 -7.26 2.00
C GLY A 111 1.42 -8.05 0.77
N THR A 112 1.12 -9.35 0.93
CA THR A 112 0.47 -10.16 -0.10
C THR A 112 -0.78 -10.86 0.42
N ARG A 113 -1.83 -10.87 -0.41
CA ARG A 113 -3.11 -11.53 -0.18
C ARG A 113 -3.24 -12.86 -0.96
N THR A 114 -2.15 -13.37 -1.51
CA THR A 114 -2.18 -14.57 -2.37
C THR A 114 -1.99 -15.88 -1.60
N THR A 115 -1.58 -15.81 -0.32
CA THR A 115 -1.39 -16.98 0.54
C THR A 115 -2.75 -17.53 0.98
N ARG A 116 -3.06 -18.76 0.54
CA ARG A 116 -4.38 -19.39 0.69
C ARG A 116 -4.87 -19.41 2.14
N GLU A 117 -3.99 -19.74 3.06
CA GLU A 117 -4.28 -19.91 4.49
C GLU A 117 -4.60 -18.60 5.20
N MET A 118 -4.35 -17.46 4.54
CA MET A 118 -4.61 -16.12 5.06
C MET A 118 -5.77 -15.40 4.37
N ILE A 119 -6.40 -16.06 3.40
CA ILE A 119 -7.62 -15.56 2.74
C ILE A 119 -8.82 -16.10 3.51
N TRP A 120 -9.56 -15.21 4.17
CA TRP A 120 -10.74 -15.58 4.96
C TRP A 120 -11.94 -15.85 4.08
N ASP A 121 -12.86 -16.68 4.56
CA ASP A 121 -14.10 -16.99 3.86
C ASP A 121 -14.89 -15.70 3.58
N GLY A 122 -15.35 -15.55 2.34
CA GLY A 122 -16.06 -14.35 1.89
C GLY A 122 -15.17 -13.18 1.44
N ALA A 123 -13.83 -13.27 1.59
CA ALA A 123 -12.93 -12.24 1.08
C ALA A 123 -12.97 -12.19 -0.47
N ASN A 124 -12.93 -10.97 -1.02
CA ASN A 124 -12.97 -10.75 -2.48
C ASN A 124 -11.60 -11.03 -3.14
N MET A 125 -11.13 -12.27 -3.04
CA MET A 125 -9.91 -12.76 -3.69
C MET A 125 -10.23 -14.02 -4.51
N GLY A 126 -11.20 -13.88 -5.42
CA GLY A 126 -11.55 -14.96 -6.34
C GLY A 126 -10.38 -15.36 -7.26
N PHE A 127 -10.51 -16.52 -7.90
CA PHE A 127 -9.50 -17.11 -8.78
C PHE A 127 -8.90 -16.09 -9.77
N PHE A 128 -9.73 -15.32 -10.45
CA PHE A 128 -9.31 -14.35 -11.45
C PHE A 128 -8.42 -13.22 -10.85
N LEU A 129 -8.84 -12.63 -9.73
CA LEU A 129 -8.08 -11.56 -9.09
C LEU A 129 -6.76 -12.07 -8.52
N LYS A 130 -6.77 -13.25 -7.91
CA LYS A 130 -5.56 -13.88 -7.36
C LYS A 130 -4.52 -14.13 -8.44
N TRP A 131 -4.90 -14.83 -9.50
CA TRP A 131 -3.99 -15.17 -10.59
C TRP A 131 -3.59 -13.96 -11.44
N GLY A 132 -4.51 -12.99 -11.62
CA GLY A 132 -4.21 -11.72 -12.28
C GLY A 132 -3.14 -10.93 -11.54
N ASN A 133 -3.30 -10.74 -10.22
CA ASN A 133 -2.28 -10.08 -9.39
C ASN A 133 -0.95 -10.82 -9.40
N TRP A 134 -0.98 -12.15 -9.30
CA TRP A 134 0.21 -12.98 -9.36
C TRP A 134 0.96 -12.83 -10.70
N ALA A 135 0.25 -12.90 -11.82
CA ALA A 135 0.86 -12.78 -13.14
C ALA A 135 1.53 -11.40 -13.35
N VAL A 136 0.86 -10.33 -12.92
CA VAL A 136 1.43 -8.96 -12.99
C VAL A 136 2.62 -8.82 -12.03
N ALA A 137 2.58 -9.44 -10.84
CA ALA A 137 3.71 -9.46 -9.92
C ALA A 137 4.93 -10.17 -10.53
N LYS A 138 4.72 -11.32 -11.21
CA LYS A 138 5.80 -12.03 -11.93
C LYS A 138 6.37 -11.22 -13.08
N LEU A 139 5.53 -10.44 -13.77
CA LEU A 139 6.02 -9.51 -14.79
C LEU A 139 6.98 -8.46 -14.19
N VAL A 140 6.64 -7.89 -13.04
CA VAL A 140 7.52 -6.95 -12.32
C VAL A 140 8.81 -7.64 -11.89
N GLU A 141 8.72 -8.81 -11.28
CA GLU A 141 9.86 -9.61 -10.81
C GLU A 141 10.86 -9.85 -11.94
N VAL A 142 10.38 -10.30 -13.11
CA VAL A 142 11.22 -10.60 -14.28
C VAL A 142 11.80 -9.33 -14.91
N LEU A 143 10.97 -8.30 -15.13
CA LEU A 143 11.43 -7.09 -15.84
C LEU A 143 12.42 -6.26 -15.02
N PHE A 144 12.29 -6.25 -13.70
CA PHE A 144 13.12 -5.43 -12.81
C PHE A 144 14.16 -6.23 -12.03
N ASN A 145 14.21 -7.56 -12.23
CA ASN A 145 15.12 -8.47 -11.54
C ASN A 145 15.13 -8.22 -10.02
N THR A 146 13.93 -8.24 -9.42
CA THR A 146 13.71 -7.96 -8.00
C THR A 146 13.44 -9.23 -7.21
N SER A 147 13.29 -9.11 -5.88
CA SER A 147 12.88 -10.22 -5.00
C SER A 147 11.52 -10.80 -5.39
N HIS A 148 11.19 -11.95 -4.82
CA HIS A 148 9.92 -12.63 -5.05
C HIS A 148 8.71 -11.72 -4.75
N LEU A 149 7.78 -11.63 -5.70
CA LEU A 149 6.54 -10.89 -5.61
C LEU A 149 5.36 -11.77 -6.04
N SER A 150 4.22 -11.58 -5.40
CA SER A 150 2.99 -12.33 -5.71
C SER A 150 1.72 -11.46 -5.77
N ASP A 151 1.76 -10.21 -5.28
CA ASP A 151 0.60 -9.32 -5.26
C ASP A 151 0.96 -7.85 -5.50
N VAL A 152 0.69 -7.34 -6.69
CA VAL A 152 0.89 -5.91 -7.01
C VAL A 152 -0.24 -5.01 -6.49
N GLY A 153 -1.39 -5.59 -6.18
CA GLY A 153 -2.61 -4.85 -5.80
C GLY A 153 -2.79 -4.65 -4.30
N CYS A 154 -1.94 -5.23 -3.47
CA CYS A 154 -2.06 -5.08 -2.02
C CYS A 154 -1.66 -3.67 -1.58
N THR A 155 -2.55 -2.98 -0.86
CA THR A 155 -2.27 -1.66 -0.30
C THR A 155 -1.49 -1.73 1.00
N TYR A 156 -1.60 -2.81 1.76
CA TYR A 156 -0.92 -2.96 3.04
C TYR A 156 0.59 -3.05 2.83
N ARG A 157 1.25 -1.91 2.95
CA ARG A 157 2.69 -1.74 2.68
C ARG A 157 3.34 -0.86 3.72
N LEU A 158 4.59 -1.14 3.99
CA LEU A 158 5.46 -0.32 4.81
C LEU A 158 6.61 0.21 3.96
N LEU A 159 7.00 1.46 4.17
CA LEU A 159 8.24 2.02 3.66
C LEU A 159 8.87 2.94 4.72
N THR A 160 10.20 3.02 4.72
CA THR A 160 10.92 3.95 5.58
C THR A 160 10.75 5.38 5.10
N ARG A 161 10.86 6.34 6.02
CA ARG A 161 10.86 7.78 5.69
C ARG A 161 11.95 8.14 4.68
N GLU A 162 13.10 7.49 4.78
CA GLU A 162 14.20 7.68 3.84
C GLU A 162 13.78 7.24 2.43
N THR A 163 13.19 6.05 2.28
CA THR A 163 12.69 5.55 1.00
C THR A 163 11.61 6.47 0.42
N TYR A 164 10.65 6.92 1.24
CA TYR A 164 9.66 7.91 0.82
C TYR A 164 10.33 9.19 0.29
N ASN A 165 11.27 9.77 1.02
CA ASN A 165 11.96 10.99 0.60
C ASN A 165 12.74 10.83 -0.71
N ARG A 166 13.26 9.63 -0.96
CA ARG A 166 13.99 9.28 -2.20
C ARG A 166 13.07 9.24 -3.43
N ILE A 167 11.79 8.85 -3.25
CA ILE A 167 10.87 8.60 -4.36
C ILE A 167 9.74 9.64 -4.54
N LYS A 168 9.39 10.41 -3.51
CA LYS A 168 8.20 11.29 -3.50
C LYS A 168 8.10 12.26 -4.67
N HIS A 169 9.23 12.76 -5.16
CA HIS A 169 9.30 13.70 -6.29
C HIS A 169 9.04 13.04 -7.66
N ARG A 170 8.90 11.71 -7.69
CA ARG A 170 8.67 10.91 -8.90
C ARG A 170 7.23 10.44 -9.05
N PHE A 171 6.37 10.69 -8.08
CA PHE A 171 4.95 10.34 -8.17
C PHE A 171 4.28 11.05 -9.35
N SER A 172 3.55 10.30 -10.14
CA SER A 172 2.85 10.79 -11.34
C SER A 172 1.41 10.29 -11.46
N VAL A 173 1.04 9.26 -10.71
CA VAL A 173 -0.26 8.58 -10.79
C VAL A 173 -1.14 8.96 -9.62
N GLY A 174 -2.26 9.65 -9.90
CA GLY A 174 -3.26 9.99 -8.87
C GLY A 174 -4.40 9.00 -8.72
N SER A 175 -4.50 7.98 -9.58
CA SER A 175 -5.64 7.05 -9.68
C SER A 175 -5.31 5.65 -9.12
N SER A 176 -6.19 4.67 -9.41
CA SER A 176 -6.14 3.31 -8.84
C SER A 176 -4.86 2.52 -9.13
N HIS A 177 -4.09 2.86 -10.18
CA HIS A 177 -2.82 2.19 -10.48
C HIS A 177 -1.60 2.84 -9.79
N PHE A 178 -1.81 3.69 -8.79
CA PHE A 178 -0.74 4.22 -7.94
C PHE A 178 -0.01 3.11 -7.17
N GLY A 179 -0.71 2.04 -6.76
CA GLY A 179 -0.08 0.92 -6.07
C GLY A 179 1.10 0.31 -6.84
N PRO A 180 0.94 -0.07 -8.11
CA PRO A 180 2.04 -0.46 -9.00
C PRO A 180 3.12 0.63 -9.19
N GLU A 181 2.75 1.90 -9.34
CA GLU A 181 3.74 2.98 -9.43
C GLU A 181 4.63 3.04 -8.20
N LEU A 182 4.01 3.07 -7.01
CA LEU A 182 4.73 3.09 -5.74
C LEU A 182 5.71 1.92 -5.63
N MET A 183 5.25 0.69 -5.95
CA MET A 183 6.08 -0.50 -5.95
C MET A 183 7.29 -0.36 -6.89
N LEU A 184 7.08 0.08 -8.12
CA LEU A 184 8.17 0.27 -9.10
C LEU A 184 9.15 1.36 -8.67
N LEU A 185 8.66 2.45 -8.10
CA LEU A 185 9.51 3.54 -7.60
C LEU A 185 10.39 3.06 -6.45
N ILE A 186 9.84 2.27 -5.51
CA ILE A 186 10.59 1.67 -4.41
C ILE A 186 11.65 0.72 -4.95
N ILE A 187 11.28 -0.25 -5.80
CA ILE A 187 12.21 -1.24 -6.37
C ILE A 187 13.34 -0.55 -7.14
N THR A 188 13.00 0.43 -7.99
CA THR A 188 14.00 1.12 -8.84
C THR A 188 14.78 2.22 -8.11
N SER A 189 14.47 2.49 -6.84
CA SER A 189 15.28 3.35 -5.98
C SER A 189 16.47 2.65 -5.34
N GLY A 190 16.58 1.33 -5.52
CA GLY A 190 17.60 0.50 -4.88
C GLY A 190 17.26 0.12 -3.43
N ALA A 191 16.02 0.33 -3.01
CA ALA A 191 15.55 -0.09 -1.68
C ALA A 191 15.55 -1.62 -1.55
N ARG A 192 15.91 -2.12 -0.36
CA ARG A 192 15.76 -3.53 0.01
C ARG A 192 14.29 -3.80 0.25
N VAL A 193 13.71 -4.73 -0.48
CA VAL A 193 12.29 -5.05 -0.41
C VAL A 193 12.04 -6.51 -0.09
N VAL A 194 10.96 -6.78 0.63
CA VAL A 194 10.45 -8.12 0.89
C VAL A 194 8.93 -8.12 0.79
N GLU A 195 8.34 -9.24 0.39
CA GLU A 195 6.90 -9.45 0.42
C GLU A 195 6.54 -10.42 1.56
N VAL A 196 5.52 -10.07 2.35
CA VAL A 196 5.07 -10.87 3.50
C VAL A 196 3.57 -11.14 3.43
N PRO A 197 3.11 -12.35 3.81
CA PRO A 197 1.70 -12.69 3.78
C PRO A 197 0.92 -11.97 4.90
N VAL A 198 -0.22 -11.37 4.52
CA VAL A 198 -1.16 -10.72 5.43
C VAL A 198 -2.52 -11.38 5.36
N ASN A 199 -3.28 -11.31 6.46
CA ASN A 199 -4.67 -11.75 6.47
C ASN A 199 -5.51 -10.85 5.56
N TYR A 200 -6.41 -11.45 4.81
CA TYR A 200 -7.34 -10.76 3.93
C TYR A 200 -8.77 -11.17 4.22
N LEU A 201 -9.57 -10.22 4.68
CA LEU A 201 -10.92 -10.40 5.19
C LEU A 201 -11.97 -9.95 4.18
N PRO A 202 -13.25 -10.33 4.37
CA PRO A 202 -14.36 -9.71 3.67
C PRO A 202 -14.39 -8.20 3.91
N ARG A 203 -14.64 -7.44 2.85
CA ARG A 203 -14.77 -5.99 2.90
C ARG A 203 -16.07 -5.58 3.59
N VAL A 204 -16.01 -4.54 4.40
CA VAL A 204 -17.21 -3.80 4.83
C VAL A 204 -17.57 -2.82 3.71
N GLY A 205 -18.81 -2.88 3.21
CA GLY A 205 -19.26 -2.06 2.09
C GLY A 205 -18.95 -2.63 0.70
N VAL A 206 -19.08 -1.81 -0.34
CA VAL A 206 -19.00 -2.21 -1.75
C VAL A 206 -17.70 -1.67 -2.37
N SER A 207 -16.94 -2.54 -3.05
CA SER A 207 -15.74 -2.11 -3.79
C SER A 207 -16.11 -1.31 -5.04
N SER A 208 -15.49 -0.15 -5.22
CA SER A 208 -15.66 0.69 -6.40
C SER A 208 -15.02 0.11 -7.68
N VAL A 209 -14.05 -0.80 -7.54
CA VAL A 209 -13.26 -1.32 -8.68
C VAL A 209 -13.38 -2.84 -8.82
N THR A 210 -13.14 -3.61 -7.76
CA THR A 210 -13.04 -5.08 -7.83
C THR A 210 -14.39 -5.81 -7.83
N GLY A 211 -15.49 -5.10 -7.62
CA GLY A 211 -16.86 -5.64 -7.74
C GLY A 211 -17.33 -5.87 -9.19
N ASP A 212 -16.60 -5.37 -10.20
CA ASP A 212 -16.90 -5.51 -11.62
C ASP A 212 -15.71 -6.09 -12.37
N ILE A 213 -15.89 -7.28 -12.96
CA ILE A 213 -14.84 -8.00 -13.71
C ILE A 213 -14.30 -7.15 -14.87
N ARG A 214 -15.16 -6.38 -15.56
CA ARG A 214 -14.72 -5.53 -16.68
C ARG A 214 -13.77 -4.44 -16.21
N LYS A 215 -14.11 -3.78 -15.09
CA LYS A 215 -13.24 -2.77 -14.46
C LYS A 215 -11.93 -3.38 -14.00
N ALA A 216 -11.96 -4.58 -13.40
CA ALA A 216 -10.78 -5.30 -12.96
C ALA A 216 -9.86 -5.67 -14.13
N VAL A 217 -10.39 -6.13 -15.27
CA VAL A 217 -9.62 -6.42 -16.48
C VAL A 217 -8.99 -5.15 -17.04
N ILE A 218 -9.76 -4.05 -17.16
CA ILE A 218 -9.24 -2.76 -17.66
C ILE A 218 -8.10 -2.27 -16.77
N LEU A 219 -8.27 -2.33 -15.45
CA LEU A 219 -7.22 -1.95 -14.51
C LEU A 219 -5.98 -2.83 -14.67
N GLY A 220 -6.14 -4.15 -14.81
CA GLY A 220 -5.04 -5.08 -15.06
C GLY A 220 -4.25 -4.73 -16.33
N LEU A 221 -4.95 -4.42 -17.43
CA LEU A 221 -4.31 -4.00 -18.69
C LEU A 221 -3.58 -2.65 -18.53
N GLN A 222 -4.17 -1.69 -17.81
CA GLN A 222 -3.53 -0.42 -17.47
C GLN A 222 -2.24 -0.62 -16.66
N MET A 223 -2.29 -1.51 -15.67
CA MET A 223 -1.10 -1.87 -14.86
C MET A 223 0.00 -2.48 -15.73
N ILE A 224 -0.32 -3.45 -16.59
CA ILE A 224 0.64 -4.09 -17.50
C ILE A 224 1.27 -3.05 -18.44
N TRP A 225 0.44 -2.21 -19.06
CA TRP A 225 0.92 -1.14 -19.94
C TRP A 225 1.82 -0.15 -19.19
N PHE A 226 1.43 0.25 -17.99
CA PHE A 226 2.22 1.15 -17.16
C PHE A 226 3.58 0.54 -16.79
N ILE A 227 3.60 -0.72 -16.33
CA ILE A 227 4.80 -1.46 -15.93
C ILE A 227 5.77 -1.61 -17.12
N THR A 228 5.27 -2.04 -18.27
CA THR A 228 6.10 -2.25 -19.48
C THR A 228 6.64 -0.93 -20.01
N ARG A 229 5.83 0.13 -20.04
CA ARG A 229 6.29 1.48 -20.42
C ARG A 229 7.33 2.02 -19.45
N TYR A 230 7.15 1.83 -18.14
CA TYR A 230 8.11 2.24 -17.13
C TYR A 230 9.44 1.48 -17.31
N TRP A 231 9.38 0.17 -17.50
CA TRP A 231 10.55 -0.66 -17.79
C TRP A 231 11.32 -0.18 -19.03
N ALA A 232 10.63 0.01 -20.16
CA ALA A 232 11.25 0.47 -21.40
C ALA A 232 12.00 1.80 -21.23
N ARG A 233 11.41 2.73 -20.44
CA ARG A 233 12.06 4.01 -20.11
C ARG A 233 13.25 3.86 -19.15
N SER A 234 13.26 2.83 -18.31
CA SER A 234 14.35 2.57 -17.37
C SER A 234 15.59 1.97 -18.05
N LEU A 235 15.43 1.28 -19.18
CA LEU A 235 16.55 0.71 -19.95
C LEU A 235 17.55 1.78 -20.41
N GLY A 236 17.06 2.98 -20.77
CA GLY A 236 17.90 4.12 -21.14
C GLY A 236 18.59 4.82 -19.96
N ARG A 237 18.26 4.45 -18.72
CA ARG A 237 18.80 5.09 -17.49
C ARG A 237 19.68 4.18 -16.63
N ARG A 238 19.92 2.93 -17.07
CA ARG A 238 20.79 1.98 -16.36
C ARG A 238 22.26 2.30 -16.58
N SER A 239 22.75 3.34 -15.89
CA SER A 239 24.19 3.64 -15.77
C SER A 239 24.47 4.25 -14.40
N GLY A 240 24.11 3.52 -13.34
CA GLY A 240 24.56 3.81 -11.99
C GLY A 240 24.93 2.49 -11.29
N PRO A 241 26.06 2.43 -10.56
CA PRO A 241 26.48 1.22 -9.88
C PRO A 241 25.46 0.82 -8.81
N ALA A 242 25.27 -0.50 -8.66
CA ALA A 242 24.57 -1.07 -7.52
C ALA A 242 25.16 -0.54 -6.20
N VAL A 243 24.30 -0.12 -5.27
CA VAL A 243 24.74 0.29 -3.94
C VAL A 243 25.48 -0.89 -3.29
N PRO A 244 26.75 -0.71 -2.86
CA PRO A 244 27.48 -1.78 -2.20
C PRO A 244 26.76 -2.17 -0.90
N ARG A 245 26.69 -3.47 -0.60
CA ARG A 245 26.33 -3.93 0.73
C ARG A 245 27.33 -3.29 1.71
N ALA A 246 26.80 -2.58 2.72
CA ALA A 246 27.63 -2.23 3.87
C ALA A 246 28.15 -3.55 4.46
N ALA A 247 29.45 -3.71 4.48
CA ALA A 247 30.09 -4.77 5.27
C ALA A 247 29.87 -4.41 6.75
N GLU A 248 29.30 -5.35 7.51
CA GLU A 248 29.32 -5.30 8.98
C GLU A 248 30.75 -5.41 9.50
#